data_40801ddca1b7efb9b6165473469c1127
#
_entry.id   40801ddca1b7efb9b6165473469c1127
#
_cell.length_a   1.000
_cell.length_b   1.000
_cell.length_c   1.000
_cell.angle_alpha   90.00
_cell.angle_beta   90.00
_cell.angle_gamma   90.00
#
_symmetry.space_group_name_H-M   'P 1'
#
loop_
_entity.id
_entity.type
_entity.pdbx_description
1 polymer ?
#
loop_
_entity_poly.entity_id
_entity_poly.type
_entity_poly.pdbx_seq_one_letter_code
_entity_poly.pdbx_strand_id
1 'polypeptide(L)'
;MISKDPFIKVTDALKESGNYRVFNDVLREAGNFPRTIWYSKYGIKNVINWCSNDYLGMGQHKIVIDAMKTALDTTGAGSGGTRNISGTTHYHVALELEVAKLHRKESALIHTSAFVANEWTLISMTKIIDDIEFVSDDNNHASLIQGILKSKAPRHIFKHNNLEDLEEKLKAVKGTPCLIFESVYSLSLIHI
;
A
#
# COMPACT_ATOMS: atom_id res chain seq x y z
N MET A 1 1.75 28.57 -23.48
CA MET A 1 2.59 27.35 -23.33
C MET A 1 3.27 27.43 -21.97
N ILE A 2 3.11 26.41 -21.09
CA ILE A 2 3.77 26.41 -19.77
C ILE A 2 5.27 26.20 -19.98
N SER A 3 6.11 27.07 -19.38
CA SER A 3 7.57 26.90 -19.43
C SER A 3 7.98 25.57 -18.80
N LYS A 4 9.00 24.89 -19.33
CA LYS A 4 9.60 23.67 -18.78
C LYS A 4 10.54 23.94 -17.60
N ASP A 5 10.99 25.18 -17.43
CA ASP A 5 12.00 25.56 -16.45
C ASP A 5 11.68 25.20 -14.98
N PRO A 6 10.42 25.38 -14.48
CA PRO A 6 10.10 24.97 -13.12
C PRO A 6 10.25 23.48 -12.88
N PHE A 7 9.89 22.64 -13.86
CA PHE A 7 10.00 21.18 -13.77
C PHE A 7 11.46 20.71 -13.78
N ILE A 8 12.29 21.35 -14.62
CA ILE A 8 13.73 21.07 -14.71
C ILE A 8 14.39 21.41 -13.38
N LYS A 9 14.12 22.61 -12.82
CA LYS A 9 14.64 23.03 -11.52
C LYS A 9 14.35 22.02 -10.40
N VAL A 10 13.10 21.56 -10.28
CA VAL A 10 12.71 20.58 -9.25
C VAL A 10 13.42 19.25 -9.48
N THR A 11 13.49 18.80 -10.73
CA THR A 11 14.17 17.54 -11.07
C THR A 11 15.67 17.59 -10.76
N ASP A 12 16.32 18.70 -11.06
CA ASP A 12 17.76 18.86 -10.81
C ASP A 12 18.03 18.97 -9.30
N ALA A 13 17.22 19.69 -8.54
CA ALA A 13 17.31 19.71 -7.08
C ALA A 13 17.14 18.31 -6.44
N LEU A 14 16.24 17.47 -6.98
CA LEU A 14 16.09 16.09 -6.53
C LEU A 14 17.31 15.23 -6.85
N LYS A 15 17.97 15.46 -8.02
CA LYS A 15 19.21 14.76 -8.39
C LYS A 15 20.38 15.19 -7.49
N GLU A 16 20.54 16.48 -7.26
CA GLU A 16 21.57 17.05 -6.40
C GLU A 16 21.45 16.56 -4.94
N SER A 17 20.23 16.47 -4.43
CA SER A 17 19.97 15.96 -3.08
C SER A 17 20.05 14.43 -2.95
N GLY A 18 20.27 13.69 -4.06
CA GLY A 18 20.27 12.22 -4.07
C GLY A 18 18.89 11.58 -3.93
N ASN A 19 17.81 12.38 -3.94
CA ASN A 19 16.44 11.91 -3.78
C ASN A 19 15.72 11.57 -5.11
N TYR A 20 16.41 11.75 -6.23
CA TYR A 20 15.85 11.40 -7.54
C TYR A 20 15.80 9.89 -7.71
N ARG A 21 14.58 9.32 -7.73
CA ARG A 21 14.37 7.89 -7.88
C ARG A 21 14.32 7.51 -9.36
N VAL A 22 15.14 6.54 -9.72
CA VAL A 22 15.11 5.91 -11.04
C VAL A 22 14.38 4.58 -10.93
N PHE A 23 13.39 4.35 -11.79
CA PHE A 23 12.69 3.08 -11.85
C PHE A 23 13.57 2.03 -12.53
N ASN A 24 13.72 0.87 -11.89
CA ASN A 24 14.43 -0.26 -12.46
C ASN A 24 13.49 -1.04 -13.38
N ASP A 25 13.91 -1.27 -14.61
CA ASP A 25 13.21 -2.13 -15.57
C ASP A 25 13.61 -3.58 -15.30
N VAL A 26 12.67 -4.36 -14.74
CA VAL A 26 12.92 -5.75 -14.34
C VAL A 26 11.85 -6.69 -14.89
N LEU A 27 12.28 -7.81 -15.42
CA LEU A 27 11.43 -8.91 -15.87
C LEU A 27 11.54 -10.08 -14.88
N ARG A 28 10.45 -10.39 -14.20
CA ARG A 28 10.34 -11.56 -13.33
C ARG A 28 9.82 -12.73 -14.15
N GLU A 29 10.55 -13.83 -14.13
CA GLU A 29 10.17 -15.05 -14.84
C GLU A 29 9.43 -15.99 -13.89
N ALA A 30 8.25 -16.45 -14.29
CA ALA A 30 7.46 -17.40 -13.51
C ALA A 30 8.25 -18.71 -13.29
N GLY A 31 8.31 -19.16 -12.04
CA GLY A 31 9.06 -20.37 -11.66
C GLY A 31 10.55 -20.15 -11.41
N ASN A 32 11.06 -18.93 -11.59
CA ASN A 32 12.49 -18.62 -11.40
C ASN A 32 12.75 -17.62 -10.25
N PHE A 33 11.71 -17.27 -9.50
CA PHE A 33 11.82 -16.38 -8.34
C PHE A 33 12.80 -16.93 -7.27
N PRO A 34 13.65 -16.10 -6.64
CA PRO A 34 13.75 -14.63 -6.72
C PRO A 34 14.64 -14.10 -7.84
N ARG A 35 15.06 -14.92 -8.78
CA ARG A 35 15.86 -14.47 -9.93
C ARG A 35 15.01 -13.62 -10.86
N THR A 36 15.63 -12.57 -11.41
CA THR A 36 14.97 -11.65 -12.34
C THR A 36 15.98 -11.09 -13.34
N ILE A 37 15.52 -10.67 -14.50
CA ILE A 37 16.33 -10.02 -15.51
C ILE A 37 16.21 -8.52 -15.32
N TRP A 38 17.32 -7.84 -15.13
CA TRP A 38 17.40 -6.39 -15.05
C TRP A 38 17.87 -5.77 -16.36
N TYR A 39 17.04 -4.97 -16.97
CA TYR A 39 17.36 -4.19 -18.16
C TYR A 39 17.92 -2.84 -17.72
N SER A 40 19.22 -2.71 -17.68
CA SER A 40 19.88 -1.48 -17.26
C SER A 40 20.49 -0.73 -18.45
N LYS A 41 20.81 0.53 -18.26
CA LYS A 41 21.57 1.34 -19.26
C LYS A 41 22.97 0.78 -19.55
N TYR A 42 23.45 -0.14 -18.72
CA TYR A 42 24.75 -0.81 -18.89
C TYR A 42 24.61 -2.23 -19.44
N GLY A 43 23.43 -2.62 -19.92
CA GLY A 43 23.12 -3.93 -20.47
C GLY A 43 22.19 -4.77 -19.60
N ILE A 44 21.89 -5.98 -20.05
CA ILE A 44 20.97 -6.91 -19.43
C ILE A 44 21.75 -7.76 -18.42
N LYS A 45 21.23 -7.91 -17.21
CA LYS A 45 21.86 -8.71 -16.14
C LYS A 45 20.84 -9.58 -15.41
N ASN A 46 21.26 -10.77 -15.04
CA ASN A 46 20.52 -11.62 -14.10
C ASN A 46 20.86 -11.17 -12.67
N VAL A 47 19.84 -10.89 -11.89
CA VAL A 47 19.97 -10.39 -10.50
C VAL A 47 19.02 -11.16 -9.58
N ILE A 48 19.27 -11.09 -8.28
CA ILE A 48 18.36 -11.56 -7.23
C ILE A 48 17.52 -10.36 -6.77
N ASN A 49 16.21 -10.49 -6.84
CA ASN A 49 15.29 -9.45 -6.38
C ASN A 49 15.00 -9.61 -4.88
N TRP A 50 15.58 -8.72 -4.07
CA TRP A 50 15.35 -8.65 -2.64
C TRP A 50 14.23 -7.66 -2.25
N CYS A 51 13.72 -6.89 -3.21
CA CYS A 51 12.75 -5.81 -2.98
C CYS A 51 11.32 -6.21 -3.37
N SER A 52 11.01 -7.50 -3.41
CA SER A 52 9.67 -7.98 -3.77
C SER A 52 8.73 -8.02 -2.57
N ASN A 53 7.49 -7.57 -2.73
CA ASN A 53 6.41 -7.77 -1.77
C ASN A 53 5.76 -9.17 -1.87
N ASP A 54 6.14 -9.96 -2.85
CA ASP A 54 5.68 -11.35 -3.04
C ASP A 54 6.52 -12.30 -2.16
N TYR A 55 6.42 -12.13 -0.83
CA TYR A 55 7.24 -12.84 0.16
C TYR A 55 7.12 -14.36 0.09
N LEU A 56 5.94 -14.86 -0.27
CA LEU A 56 5.66 -16.30 -0.38
C LEU A 56 5.76 -16.83 -1.79
N GLY A 57 6.06 -15.98 -2.79
CA GLY A 57 6.12 -16.37 -4.20
C GLY A 57 4.76 -16.76 -4.79
N MET A 58 3.66 -16.40 -4.13
CA MET A 58 2.31 -16.80 -4.56
C MET A 58 1.91 -16.21 -5.90
N GLY A 59 2.45 -15.04 -6.27
CA GLY A 59 2.23 -14.45 -7.60
C GLY A 59 2.78 -15.29 -8.76
N GLN A 60 3.63 -16.29 -8.47
CA GLN A 60 4.20 -17.22 -9.45
C GLN A 60 3.75 -18.67 -9.23
N HIS A 61 2.90 -18.92 -8.25
CA HIS A 61 2.42 -20.24 -7.93
C HIS A 61 1.48 -20.76 -9.03
N LYS A 62 1.72 -21.98 -9.48
CA LYS A 62 0.99 -22.55 -10.63
C LYS A 62 -0.54 -22.53 -10.45
N ILE A 63 -1.04 -22.85 -9.27
CA ILE A 63 -2.48 -22.82 -8.97
C ILE A 63 -3.06 -21.42 -9.16
N VAL A 64 -2.36 -20.37 -8.71
CA VAL A 64 -2.79 -18.97 -8.86
C VAL A 64 -2.78 -18.56 -10.33
N ILE A 65 -1.71 -18.89 -11.05
CA ILE A 65 -1.59 -18.59 -12.48
C ILE A 65 -2.69 -19.28 -13.29
N ASP A 66 -2.96 -20.56 -13.02
CA ASP A 66 -3.99 -21.33 -13.75
C ASP A 66 -5.40 -20.79 -13.44
N ALA A 67 -5.69 -20.41 -12.20
CA ALA A 67 -6.94 -19.77 -11.85
C ALA A 67 -7.14 -18.42 -12.57
N MET A 68 -6.07 -17.61 -12.67
CA MET A 68 -6.11 -16.36 -13.42
C MET A 68 -6.37 -16.59 -14.91
N LYS A 69 -5.71 -17.59 -15.54
CA LYS A 69 -5.96 -17.94 -16.93
C LYS A 69 -7.42 -18.36 -17.15
N THR A 70 -7.96 -19.20 -16.28
CA THR A 70 -9.35 -19.62 -16.34
C THR A 70 -10.30 -18.42 -16.25
N ALA A 71 -10.03 -17.49 -15.33
CA ALA A 71 -10.84 -16.29 -15.19
C ALA A 71 -10.78 -15.41 -16.46
N LEU A 72 -9.58 -15.22 -17.03
CA LEU A 72 -9.40 -14.47 -18.28
C LEU A 72 -10.17 -15.10 -19.44
N ASP A 73 -10.09 -16.42 -19.59
CA ASP A 73 -10.76 -17.15 -20.66
C ASP A 73 -12.30 -17.10 -20.56
N THR A 74 -12.82 -17.02 -19.32
CA THR A 74 -14.27 -17.07 -19.07
C THR A 74 -14.94 -15.69 -18.98
N THR A 75 -14.24 -14.67 -18.46
CA THR A 75 -14.85 -13.36 -18.18
C THR A 75 -14.11 -12.17 -18.80
N GLY A 76 -12.98 -12.40 -19.45
CA GLY A 76 -12.16 -11.34 -20.04
C GLY A 76 -11.25 -10.61 -19.03
N ALA A 77 -10.52 -9.60 -19.51
CA ALA A 77 -9.40 -8.99 -18.80
C ALA A 77 -9.76 -7.82 -17.87
N GLY A 78 -11.03 -7.49 -17.71
CA GLY A 78 -11.39 -6.31 -16.91
C GLY A 78 -12.82 -6.35 -16.38
N SER A 79 -13.09 -5.48 -15.40
CA SER A 79 -14.42 -5.38 -14.76
C SER A 79 -15.44 -4.57 -15.57
N GLY A 80 -15.02 -3.84 -16.60
CA GLY A 80 -15.89 -3.10 -17.50
C GLY A 80 -16.56 -1.85 -16.92
N GLY A 81 -16.31 -1.50 -15.65
CA GLY A 81 -16.92 -0.34 -15.04
C GLY A 81 -16.49 -0.09 -13.59
N THR A 82 -17.06 0.95 -12.98
CA THR A 82 -16.86 1.20 -11.55
C THR A 82 -17.68 0.22 -10.72
N ARG A 83 -17.24 -0.08 -9.51
CA ARG A 83 -17.92 -1.03 -8.62
C ARG A 83 -19.37 -0.64 -8.31
N ASN A 84 -19.67 0.65 -8.23
CA ASN A 84 -21.00 1.15 -7.90
C ASN A 84 -22.04 0.98 -9.00
N ILE A 85 -21.63 0.77 -10.26
CA ILE A 85 -22.52 0.69 -11.39
C ILE A 85 -22.55 -0.76 -11.94
N SER A 86 -21.47 -1.20 -12.58
CA SER A 86 -21.40 -2.49 -13.25
C SER A 86 -20.08 -3.25 -13.06
N GLY A 87 -19.10 -2.64 -12.36
CA GLY A 87 -17.76 -3.18 -12.22
C GLY A 87 -17.58 -4.13 -11.02
N THR A 88 -18.60 -4.38 -10.21
CA THR A 88 -18.55 -5.44 -9.19
C THR A 88 -18.81 -6.79 -9.85
N THR A 89 -17.75 -7.54 -10.09
CA THR A 89 -17.82 -8.89 -10.67
C THR A 89 -18.04 -9.94 -9.58
N HIS A 90 -18.43 -11.16 -9.99
CA HIS A 90 -18.54 -12.30 -9.07
C HIS A 90 -17.22 -12.56 -8.31
N TYR A 91 -16.07 -12.36 -8.94
CA TYR A 91 -14.75 -12.53 -8.29
C TYR A 91 -14.50 -11.53 -7.17
N HIS A 92 -14.98 -10.29 -7.28
CA HIS A 92 -14.90 -9.33 -6.17
C HIS A 92 -15.69 -9.84 -4.96
N VAL A 93 -16.94 -10.26 -5.19
CA VAL A 93 -17.81 -10.75 -4.10
C VAL A 93 -17.23 -12.01 -3.46
N ALA A 94 -16.78 -12.97 -4.25
CA ALA A 94 -16.20 -14.21 -3.75
C ALA A 94 -14.94 -13.95 -2.92
N LEU A 95 -14.06 -13.06 -3.39
CA LEU A 95 -12.84 -12.71 -2.66
C LEU A 95 -13.17 -11.96 -1.35
N GLU A 96 -14.10 -11.02 -1.35
CA GLU A 96 -14.53 -10.31 -0.14
C GLU A 96 -15.08 -11.28 0.91
N LEU A 97 -15.87 -12.27 0.52
CA LEU A 97 -16.37 -13.30 1.41
C LEU A 97 -15.25 -14.16 2.00
N GLU A 98 -14.30 -14.62 1.18
CA GLU A 98 -13.18 -15.42 1.66
C GLU A 98 -12.24 -14.64 2.57
N VAL A 99 -11.97 -13.35 2.27
CA VAL A 99 -11.16 -12.48 3.13
C VAL A 99 -11.87 -12.22 4.47
N ALA A 100 -13.17 -11.93 4.45
CA ALA A 100 -13.95 -11.76 5.67
C ALA A 100 -13.91 -13.03 6.55
N LYS A 101 -14.09 -14.20 5.96
CA LYS A 101 -14.00 -15.51 6.63
C LYS A 101 -12.62 -15.76 7.22
N LEU A 102 -11.54 -15.51 6.45
CA LEU A 102 -10.15 -15.68 6.88
C LEU A 102 -9.87 -14.83 8.13
N HIS A 103 -10.34 -13.58 8.13
CA HIS A 103 -10.13 -12.64 9.23
C HIS A 103 -11.21 -12.72 10.33
N ARG A 104 -12.18 -13.64 10.23
CA ARG A 104 -13.31 -13.78 11.17
C ARG A 104 -14.04 -12.46 11.38
N LYS A 105 -14.32 -11.74 10.28
CA LYS A 105 -15.06 -10.49 10.26
C LYS A 105 -16.38 -10.68 9.51
N GLU A 106 -17.33 -9.79 9.76
CA GLU A 106 -18.66 -9.84 9.13
C GLU A 106 -18.60 -9.55 7.63
N SER A 107 -17.68 -8.68 7.22
CA SER A 107 -17.51 -8.27 5.83
C SER A 107 -16.08 -7.81 5.53
N ALA A 108 -15.74 -7.75 4.26
CA ALA A 108 -14.52 -7.16 3.74
C ALA A 108 -14.84 -6.31 2.52
N LEU A 109 -13.99 -5.35 2.21
CA LEU A 109 -14.10 -4.48 1.04
C LEU A 109 -12.76 -4.42 0.32
N ILE A 110 -12.76 -4.76 -0.97
CA ILE A 110 -11.58 -4.68 -1.83
C ILE A 110 -11.42 -3.27 -2.39
N HIS A 111 -10.21 -2.77 -2.36
CA HIS A 111 -9.78 -1.52 -2.97
C HIS A 111 -8.80 -1.77 -4.11
N THR A 112 -8.57 -0.76 -4.96
CA THR A 112 -7.61 -0.83 -6.07
C THR A 112 -6.15 -1.01 -5.63
N SER A 113 -5.85 -0.64 -4.39
CA SER A 113 -4.55 -0.87 -3.75
C SER A 113 -4.65 -0.77 -2.23
N ALA A 114 -3.68 -1.33 -1.51
CA ALA A 114 -3.55 -1.15 -0.06
C ALA A 114 -3.37 0.33 0.32
N PHE A 115 -2.69 1.12 -0.52
CA PHE A 115 -2.55 2.55 -0.31
C PHE A 115 -3.92 3.24 -0.23
N VAL A 116 -4.77 2.99 -1.23
CA VAL A 116 -6.13 3.53 -1.30
C VAL A 116 -7.00 3.01 -0.15
N ALA A 117 -6.87 1.73 0.21
CA ALA A 117 -7.60 1.15 1.34
C ALA A 117 -7.29 1.87 2.64
N ASN A 118 -6.01 2.04 2.97
CA ASN A 118 -5.58 2.74 4.19
C ASN A 118 -6.06 4.20 4.20
N GLU A 119 -5.80 4.93 3.12
CA GLU A 119 -6.17 6.35 3.02
C GLU A 119 -7.68 6.56 3.20
N TRP A 120 -8.51 5.83 2.43
CA TRP A 120 -9.95 6.01 2.49
C TRP A 120 -10.59 5.48 3.77
N THR A 121 -10.03 4.45 4.39
CA THR A 121 -10.51 3.97 5.68
C THR A 121 -10.41 5.07 6.72
N LEU A 122 -9.24 5.72 6.85
CA LEU A 122 -9.04 6.77 7.84
C LEU A 122 -9.89 8.01 7.56
N ILE A 123 -10.01 8.42 6.28
CA ILE A 123 -10.90 9.52 5.90
C ILE A 123 -12.36 9.18 6.23
N SER A 124 -12.80 7.93 5.99
CA SER A 124 -14.19 7.54 6.23
C SER A 124 -14.51 7.45 7.73
N MET A 125 -13.57 7.04 8.56
CA MET A 125 -13.75 6.99 10.01
C MET A 125 -14.12 8.36 10.59
N THR A 126 -13.56 9.45 10.09
CA THR A 126 -13.90 10.81 10.56
C THR A 126 -15.30 11.27 10.17
N LYS A 127 -15.97 10.57 9.26
CA LYS A 127 -17.38 10.83 8.91
C LYS A 127 -18.36 10.02 9.76
N ILE A 128 -17.85 9.02 10.48
CA ILE A 128 -18.63 8.08 11.30
C ILE A 128 -18.47 8.39 12.78
N ILE A 129 -17.28 8.84 13.18
CA ILE A 129 -16.92 9.13 14.57
C ILE A 129 -16.52 10.60 14.62
N ASP A 130 -17.42 11.46 15.13
CA ASP A 130 -17.29 12.92 15.08
C ASP A 130 -16.07 13.48 15.83
N ASP A 131 -15.68 12.82 16.94
CA ASP A 131 -14.61 13.26 17.83
C ASP A 131 -13.37 12.39 17.75
N ILE A 132 -13.17 11.69 16.62
CA ILE A 132 -12.01 10.81 16.44
C ILE A 132 -10.70 11.60 16.43
N GLU A 133 -9.70 11.12 17.18
CA GLU A 133 -8.33 11.64 17.17
C GLU A 133 -7.36 10.49 16.87
N PHE A 134 -6.47 10.69 15.90
CA PHE A 134 -5.51 9.67 15.50
C PHE A 134 -4.25 9.74 16.35
N VAL A 135 -3.85 8.59 16.93
CA VAL A 135 -2.58 8.42 17.62
C VAL A 135 -1.71 7.50 16.75
N SER A 136 -0.69 8.04 16.10
CA SER A 136 0.05 7.37 15.02
C SER A 136 1.51 7.19 15.35
N ASP A 137 2.04 5.98 15.08
CA ASP A 137 3.48 5.75 15.06
C ASP A 137 4.16 6.63 14.00
N ASP A 138 5.33 7.20 14.30
CA ASP A 138 6.07 8.10 13.40
C ASP A 138 6.67 7.39 12.18
N ASN A 139 6.84 6.06 12.22
CA ASN A 139 7.33 5.25 11.13
C ASN A 139 6.22 4.60 10.28
N ASN A 140 4.96 4.94 10.52
CA ASN A 140 3.85 4.40 9.75
C ASN A 140 4.03 4.63 8.24
N HIS A 141 3.50 3.71 7.45
CA HIS A 141 3.56 3.78 5.99
C HIS A 141 2.91 5.06 5.45
N ALA A 142 3.45 5.58 4.35
CA ALA A 142 2.98 6.82 3.71
C ALA A 142 1.47 6.87 3.45
N SER A 143 0.82 5.73 3.18
CA SER A 143 -0.63 5.65 2.98
C SER A 143 -1.43 5.98 4.25
N LEU A 144 -0.97 5.53 5.41
CA LEU A 144 -1.57 5.85 6.71
C LEU A 144 -1.37 7.33 7.03
N ILE A 145 -0.14 7.83 6.84
CA ILE A 145 0.19 9.26 7.03
C ILE A 145 -0.70 10.13 6.14
N GLN A 146 -0.86 9.79 4.85
CA GLN A 146 -1.71 10.53 3.93
C GLN A 146 -3.19 10.48 4.32
N GLY A 147 -3.68 9.33 4.75
CA GLY A 147 -5.05 9.18 5.25
C GLY A 147 -5.33 10.08 6.46
N ILE A 148 -4.40 10.10 7.45
CA ILE A 148 -4.47 10.98 8.62
C ILE A 148 -4.47 12.45 8.20
N LEU A 149 -3.55 12.85 7.32
CA LEU A 149 -3.44 14.24 6.87
C LEU A 149 -4.70 14.71 6.12
N LYS A 150 -5.22 13.89 5.21
CA LYS A 150 -6.41 14.20 4.40
C LYS A 150 -7.69 14.17 5.21
N SER A 151 -7.76 13.39 6.28
CA SER A 151 -8.90 13.33 7.19
C SER A 151 -9.17 14.65 7.91
N LYS A 152 -8.10 15.46 8.12
CA LYS A 152 -8.09 16.70 8.89
C LYS A 152 -8.45 16.55 10.38
N ALA A 153 -8.57 15.31 10.89
CA ALA A 153 -8.78 15.06 12.30
C ALA A 153 -7.55 15.45 13.13
N PRO A 154 -7.71 15.75 14.42
CA PRO A 154 -6.59 15.91 15.34
C PRO A 154 -5.70 14.68 15.33
N ARG A 155 -4.39 14.89 15.45
CA ARG A 155 -3.42 13.79 15.42
C ARG A 155 -2.31 13.99 16.44
N HIS A 156 -1.88 12.89 17.02
CA HIS A 156 -0.79 12.79 17.97
C HIS A 156 0.20 11.78 17.43
N ILE A 157 1.44 12.19 17.20
CA ILE A 157 2.48 11.31 16.66
C ILE A 157 3.37 10.88 17.82
N PHE A 158 3.54 9.56 18.00
CA PHE A 158 4.44 9.01 19.00
C PHE A 158 5.68 8.39 18.36
N LYS A 159 6.78 8.41 19.10
CA LYS A 159 8.06 7.85 18.67
C LYS A 159 7.96 6.34 18.49
N HIS A 160 8.51 5.83 17.40
CA HIS A 160 8.50 4.42 17.05
C HIS A 160 8.95 3.53 18.21
N ASN A 161 8.13 2.50 18.53
CA ASN A 161 8.36 1.53 19.60
C ASN A 161 8.56 2.15 21.00
N ASN A 162 8.11 3.37 21.24
CA ASN A 162 8.20 4.03 22.53
C ASN A 162 6.85 4.02 23.24
N LEU A 163 6.65 3.10 24.18
CA LEU A 163 5.39 2.94 24.91
C LEU A 163 5.12 4.08 25.89
N GLU A 164 6.15 4.72 26.43
CA GLU A 164 6.03 5.85 27.36
C GLU A 164 5.51 7.08 26.60
N ASP A 165 6.08 7.38 25.43
CA ASP A 165 5.61 8.47 24.57
C ASP A 165 4.19 8.19 24.05
N LEU A 166 3.88 6.94 23.68
CA LEU A 166 2.52 6.52 23.30
C LEU A 166 1.52 6.80 24.45
N GLU A 167 1.84 6.43 25.68
CA GLU A 167 0.97 6.68 26.84
C GLU A 167 0.77 8.18 27.06
N GLU A 168 1.82 9.00 26.91
CA GLU A 168 1.72 10.46 26.98
C GLU A 168 0.78 11.02 25.91
N LYS A 169 0.90 10.57 24.65
CA LYS A 169 0.03 11.00 23.56
C LYS A 169 -1.42 10.56 23.78
N LEU A 170 -1.64 9.34 24.27
CA LEU A 170 -3.00 8.86 24.60
C LEU A 170 -3.66 9.69 25.71
N LYS A 171 -2.90 10.12 26.73
CA LYS A 171 -3.41 11.01 27.79
C LYS A 171 -3.78 12.41 27.28
N ALA A 172 -3.18 12.84 26.17
CA ALA A 172 -3.46 14.14 25.56
C ALA A 172 -4.72 14.15 24.67
N VAL A 173 -5.23 12.98 24.28
CA VAL A 173 -6.44 12.82 23.47
C VAL A 173 -7.66 13.31 24.28
N LYS A 174 -8.52 14.09 23.63
CA LYS A 174 -9.75 14.63 24.24
C LYS A 174 -11.01 13.93 23.75
N GLY A 175 -10.95 13.41 22.53
CA GLY A 175 -12.03 12.68 21.86
C GLY A 175 -11.84 11.17 21.89
N THR A 176 -12.31 10.51 20.86
CA THR A 176 -12.18 9.06 20.69
C THR A 176 -10.82 8.70 20.08
N PRO A 177 -9.91 8.04 20.83
CA PRO A 177 -8.58 7.68 20.31
C PRO A 177 -8.67 6.57 19.27
N CYS A 178 -7.98 6.75 18.16
CA CYS A 178 -7.73 5.72 17.16
C CYS A 178 -6.22 5.51 17.02
N LEU A 179 -5.72 4.42 17.61
CA LEU A 179 -4.31 4.06 17.55
C LEU A 179 -3.98 3.40 16.21
N ILE A 180 -2.94 3.92 15.53
CA ILE A 180 -2.50 3.46 14.22
C ILE A 180 -1.03 3.04 14.28
N PHE A 181 -0.77 1.78 13.99
CA PHE A 181 0.57 1.20 13.94
C PHE A 181 0.59 0.00 12.99
N GLU A 182 1.78 -0.48 12.65
CA GLU A 182 1.97 -1.62 11.77
C GLU A 182 2.65 -2.78 12.52
N SER A 183 2.32 -4.01 12.17
CA SER A 183 3.01 -5.19 12.70
C SER A 183 4.37 -5.42 12.04
N VAL A 184 4.55 -4.95 10.80
CA VAL A 184 5.79 -5.02 10.03
C VAL A 184 5.96 -3.70 9.29
N TYR A 185 6.95 -2.92 9.70
CA TYR A 185 7.26 -1.62 9.11
C TYR A 185 8.16 -1.76 7.89
N SER A 186 7.76 -1.21 6.76
CA SER A 186 8.49 -1.35 5.48
C SER A 186 9.89 -0.72 5.48
N LEU A 187 10.12 0.31 6.29
CA LEU A 187 11.41 0.99 6.40
C LEU A 187 12.35 0.35 7.44
N SER A 188 11.85 -0.49 8.33
CA SER A 188 12.64 -1.09 9.41
C SER A 188 13.16 -2.49 9.12
N LEU A 189 12.74 -3.12 8.02
CA LEU A 189 13.25 -4.45 7.62
C LEU A 189 14.76 -4.47 7.34
N ILE A 190 15.40 -3.30 7.24
CA ILE A 190 16.85 -3.15 7.02
C ILE A 190 17.62 -3.10 8.35
N HIS A 191 16.92 -2.91 9.48
CA HIS A 191 17.52 -2.68 10.79
C HIS A 191 17.19 -3.77 11.83
N ILE A 192 16.75 -4.92 11.36
CA ILE A 192 16.55 -6.11 12.21
C ILE A 192 17.83 -6.92 12.30
#